data_1a3e77e3fa883e34bd6441ed12df7a4a
#
_entry.id   1a3e77e3fa883e34bd6441ed12df7a4a
#
_cell.length_a   1.000
_cell.length_b   1.000
_cell.length_c   1.000
_cell.angle_alpha   90.00
_cell.angle_beta   90.00
_cell.angle_gamma   90.00
#
_symmetry.space_group_name_H-M   'P 1'
#
loop_
_entity.id
_entity.type
_entity.pdbx_description
1 polymer ?
#
loop_
_entity_poly.entity_id
_entity_poly.type
_entity_poly.pdbx_seq_one_letter_code
_entity_poly.pdbx_strand_id
1 'polypeptide(L)'
;MKILTSTFILLFLTSATISLVFAQPVRNLNFDEPGIVNPNQPIGWSTQWVGHELSLDSKNVHSGKFSLKSERLPDHDSGYAISRQNIPADLLTGKDLEVRVWIRSENIQNGSVVFRIVVFDEESDVLEFIQFPEGGLTGTTEWNQYTAKTFISEDANQISLDAFHNGEGTAWLDNIEIFIDGEKYNSDSYVPWSATTNQIEWLKKNVMLLATDSPGSDFSDLDRLKPLFENAEIIGLGEATHGTREFFRMKHRIIEWIAQKQDTVIFAIEANMPEARAINEYIRTGYGDPKELLAGLHYWTWNTEEVLQLIEWMRNYYESGKGKVEFWGFDMAYPRVAADSVLSFVQKADPMFLEELVEIYEFPDDPDDLRIMVSNEIIEIQKQTQKVIDHLADNKKEYLQKYDSPSVEWAIQYARIVQQSVSRFSPNGNTRDESMAENIKWIYEQSGKQSPLLLWAHNDHVAHSPSSFGKPLADQFGDGYVNVGFSFGEGNYSAVLGPGEPVSSYPSPHPKEGSVEYVFHTVDIPIFAIHLDGVKNNPNGSWLKDPKPLKSIGSVARDAPYRNIPVAEYFDIMIYFDQTTASHSFGKPGTRN
;
A
#
# COMPACT_ATOMS: atom_id res chain seq x y z
N MET A 1 19.95 6.08 49.56
CA MET A 1 18.93 5.27 48.85
C MET A 1 18.30 6.20 47.85
N LYS A 2 18.89 6.26 46.66
CA LYS A 2 18.41 7.12 45.53
C LYS A 2 17.45 6.27 44.69
N ILE A 3 16.22 6.67 44.65
CA ILE A 3 15.20 6.09 43.79
C ILE A 3 15.45 6.65 42.39
N LEU A 4 15.91 5.81 41.46
CA LEU A 4 15.95 6.10 40.03
C LEU A 4 14.53 5.90 39.51
N THR A 5 13.86 6.98 39.17
CA THR A 5 12.68 6.97 38.33
C THR A 5 13.13 6.79 36.88
N SER A 6 13.07 5.55 36.40
CA SER A 6 13.25 5.24 34.99
C SER A 6 12.00 5.70 34.25
N THR A 7 12.10 6.82 33.56
CA THR A 7 11.11 7.24 32.57
C THR A 7 11.24 6.32 31.38
N PHE A 8 10.32 5.36 31.22
CA PHE A 8 10.17 4.58 30.03
C PHE A 8 9.67 5.52 28.92
N ILE A 9 10.57 5.93 28.04
CA ILE A 9 10.20 6.51 26.74
C ILE A 9 9.71 5.31 25.92
N LEU A 10 8.39 5.12 25.86
CA LEU A 10 7.76 4.20 24.95
C LEU A 10 7.92 4.79 23.53
N LEU A 11 8.96 4.34 22.82
CA LEU A 11 9.04 4.52 21.37
C LEU A 11 7.90 3.69 20.77
N PHE A 12 6.77 4.33 20.46
CA PHE A 12 5.82 3.79 19.50
C PHE A 12 6.45 3.92 18.11
N LEU A 13 7.37 3.02 17.78
CA LEU A 13 7.64 2.62 16.41
C LEU A 13 6.44 1.77 15.99
N THR A 14 5.34 2.44 15.62
CA THR A 14 4.40 1.78 14.72
C THR A 14 5.21 1.43 13.48
N SER A 15 5.18 0.18 13.07
CA SER A 15 5.61 -0.27 11.75
C SER A 15 4.67 0.27 10.67
N ALA A 16 4.51 1.61 10.62
CA ALA A 16 4.19 2.28 9.40
C ALA A 16 5.40 1.99 8.51
N THR A 17 5.22 1.20 7.48
CA THR A 17 6.15 1.13 6.36
C THR A 17 6.69 2.54 6.14
N ILE A 18 7.95 2.76 6.52
CA ILE A 18 8.64 4.02 6.28
C ILE A 18 8.80 4.04 4.78
N SER A 19 7.78 4.58 4.11
CA SER A 19 7.87 4.90 2.70
C SER A 19 8.95 5.95 2.61
N LEU A 20 10.08 5.60 2.02
CA LEU A 20 11.14 6.52 1.64
C LEU A 20 10.51 7.60 0.74
N VAL A 21 9.97 8.63 1.34
CA VAL A 21 9.42 9.80 0.64
C VAL A 21 10.55 10.77 0.45
N PHE A 22 11.26 10.62 -0.65
CA PHE A 22 12.28 11.60 -1.02
C PHE A 22 11.66 12.84 -1.65
N ALA A 23 12.14 13.94 -1.18
CA ALA A 23 12.40 15.24 -1.74
C ALA A 23 11.38 15.80 -2.72
N GLN A 24 10.27 16.21 -2.19
CA GLN A 24 9.60 17.37 -2.75
C GLN A 24 10.22 18.63 -2.14
N PRO A 25 10.34 19.74 -2.87
CA PRO A 25 10.66 20.99 -2.20
C PRO A 25 9.67 21.18 -1.07
N VAL A 26 10.17 21.52 0.11
CA VAL A 26 9.32 21.86 1.25
C VAL A 26 8.47 23.04 0.83
N ARG A 27 7.16 22.89 0.92
CA ARG A 27 6.22 23.93 0.47
C ARG A 27 5.06 24.09 1.44
N ASN A 28 4.26 25.12 1.25
CA ASN A 28 3.07 25.36 2.06
C ASN A 28 3.39 25.38 3.57
N LEU A 29 4.51 26.04 3.91
CA LEU A 29 4.99 26.18 5.29
C LEU A 29 4.13 27.12 6.14
N ASN A 30 3.24 27.88 5.50
CA ASN A 30 2.23 28.75 6.09
C ASN A 30 0.81 28.15 6.03
N PHE A 31 0.66 26.90 5.57
CA PHE A 31 -0.60 26.16 5.44
C PHE A 31 -1.68 26.84 4.57
N ASP A 32 -1.34 27.90 3.81
CA ASP A 32 -2.30 28.68 3.03
C ASP A 32 -2.83 28.00 1.76
N GLU A 33 -2.25 26.86 1.39
CA GLU A 33 -2.65 26.06 0.23
C GLU A 33 -3.41 24.81 0.68
N PRO A 34 -4.75 24.77 0.54
CA PRO A 34 -5.53 23.58 0.81
C PRO A 34 -5.26 22.48 -0.22
N GLY A 35 -5.48 21.25 0.17
CA GLY A 35 -5.39 20.09 -0.70
C GLY A 35 -6.40 20.11 -1.85
N ILE A 36 -6.03 19.52 -2.97
CA ILE A 36 -6.90 19.35 -4.14
C ILE A 36 -7.85 18.17 -3.90
N VAL A 37 -7.34 17.10 -3.30
CA VAL A 37 -8.07 15.87 -2.96
C VAL A 37 -8.88 16.06 -1.68
N ASN A 38 -8.29 16.66 -0.67
CA ASN A 38 -8.94 16.98 0.60
C ASN A 38 -8.71 18.45 0.98
N PRO A 39 -9.66 19.35 0.67
CA PRO A 39 -9.52 20.78 0.97
C PRO A 39 -9.39 21.12 2.47
N ASN A 40 -9.69 20.18 3.37
CA ASN A 40 -9.50 20.36 4.80
C ASN A 40 -8.07 20.06 5.26
N GLN A 41 -7.21 19.55 4.38
CA GLN A 41 -5.83 19.21 4.67
C GLN A 41 -4.86 20.12 3.90
N PRO A 42 -3.67 20.43 4.45
CA PRO A 42 -2.68 21.24 3.73
C PRO A 42 -2.01 20.41 2.62
N ILE A 43 -1.96 20.94 1.40
CA ILE A 43 -1.23 20.30 0.31
C ILE A 43 0.27 20.21 0.64
N GLY A 44 0.89 19.09 0.28
CA GLY A 44 2.32 18.85 0.53
C GLY A 44 2.64 18.27 1.90
N TRP A 45 1.66 18.15 2.79
CA TRP A 45 1.81 17.55 4.10
C TRP A 45 1.13 16.17 4.15
N SER A 46 1.85 15.17 4.66
CA SER A 46 1.27 13.85 4.97
C SER A 46 0.68 13.90 6.37
N THR A 47 -0.60 13.57 6.50
CA THR A 47 -1.34 13.67 7.75
C THR A 47 -1.82 12.30 8.22
N GLN A 48 -1.70 12.06 9.54
CA GLN A 48 -2.20 10.86 10.20
C GLN A 48 -2.71 11.22 11.58
N TRP A 49 -3.84 10.63 11.98
CA TRP A 49 -4.39 10.82 13.34
C TRP A 49 -5.16 9.60 13.81
N VAL A 50 -5.22 9.47 15.12
CA VAL A 50 -6.05 8.51 15.85
C VAL A 50 -6.66 9.23 17.05
N GLY A 51 -7.98 9.20 17.22
CA GLY A 51 -8.66 9.89 18.32
C GLY A 51 -8.50 11.41 18.33
N HIS A 52 -8.08 12.00 17.24
CA HIS A 52 -7.97 13.43 16.99
C HIS A 52 -8.63 13.77 15.65
N GLU A 53 -8.89 15.04 15.43
CA GLU A 53 -9.12 15.61 14.10
C GLU A 53 -7.97 16.54 13.76
N LEU A 54 -7.50 16.49 12.50
CA LEU A 54 -6.46 17.37 11.98
C LEU A 54 -7.00 18.03 10.73
N SER A 55 -7.06 19.38 10.73
CA SER A 55 -7.68 20.16 9.64
C SER A 55 -7.09 21.56 9.51
N LEU A 56 -7.37 22.21 8.38
CA LEU A 56 -7.08 23.64 8.19
C LEU A 56 -8.12 24.49 8.93
N ASP A 57 -7.67 25.49 9.68
CA ASP A 57 -8.52 26.46 10.40
C ASP A 57 -8.28 27.89 9.86
N SER A 58 -9.36 28.54 9.42
CA SER A 58 -9.35 29.93 8.95
C SER A 58 -9.70 30.97 10.04
N LYS A 59 -10.00 30.53 11.27
CA LYS A 59 -10.42 31.41 12.37
C LYS A 59 -9.26 31.77 13.30
N ASN A 60 -8.43 30.79 13.65
CA ASN A 60 -7.28 30.96 14.52
C ASN A 60 -6.00 30.89 13.70
N VAL A 61 -5.64 31.97 13.05
CA VAL A 61 -4.50 32.07 12.11
C VAL A 61 -3.45 33.01 12.71
N HIS A 62 -2.17 32.64 12.65
CA HIS A 62 -1.08 33.55 12.98
C HIS A 62 -0.82 34.51 11.80
N SER A 63 -0.76 33.96 10.57
CA SER A 63 -0.57 34.74 9.33
C SER A 63 -1.26 34.07 8.15
N GLY A 64 -1.54 34.81 7.07
CA GLY A 64 -2.13 34.24 5.85
C GLY A 64 -3.61 33.90 5.98
N LYS A 65 -4.03 32.75 5.44
CA LYS A 65 -5.44 32.32 5.32
C LYS A 65 -5.80 31.21 6.28
N PHE A 66 -4.88 30.29 6.56
CA PHE A 66 -5.12 29.10 7.35
C PHE A 66 -3.96 28.82 8.30
N SER A 67 -4.27 28.12 9.39
CA SER A 67 -3.32 27.41 10.23
C SER A 67 -3.65 25.92 10.25
N LEU A 68 -2.72 25.08 10.65
CA LEU A 68 -2.95 23.66 10.90
C LEU A 68 -3.54 23.48 12.30
N LYS A 69 -4.78 23.03 12.41
CA LYS A 69 -5.48 22.72 13.67
C LYS A 69 -5.43 21.22 13.96
N SER A 70 -5.13 20.87 15.20
CA SER A 70 -5.29 19.52 15.73
C SER A 70 -6.15 19.57 16.99
N GLU A 71 -7.22 18.77 17.06
CA GLU A 71 -8.17 18.74 18.15
C GLU A 71 -8.47 17.31 18.58
N ARG A 72 -8.49 17.05 19.91
CA ARG A 72 -8.89 15.77 20.47
C ARG A 72 -10.39 15.54 20.29
N LEU A 73 -10.77 14.37 19.78
CA LEU A 73 -12.17 13.95 19.66
C LEU A 73 -12.72 13.49 21.02
N PRO A 74 -13.98 13.89 21.38
CA PRO A 74 -14.52 13.66 22.72
C PRO A 74 -14.66 12.19 23.13
N ASP A 75 -14.88 11.30 22.19
CA ASP A 75 -15.24 9.89 22.44
C ASP A 75 -14.00 8.94 22.43
N HIS A 76 -12.81 9.51 22.57
CA HIS A 76 -11.56 8.74 22.55
C HIS A 76 -10.73 8.97 23.81
N ASP A 77 -10.27 7.90 24.47
CA ASP A 77 -9.47 7.97 25.69
C ASP A 77 -7.97 8.20 25.45
N SER A 78 -7.47 7.89 24.25
CA SER A 78 -6.07 8.08 23.84
C SER A 78 -5.98 8.45 22.35
N GLY A 79 -4.83 8.95 21.90
CA GLY A 79 -4.62 9.23 20.48
C GLY A 79 -3.52 10.24 20.20
N TYR A 80 -3.35 10.52 18.92
CA TYR A 80 -2.37 11.50 18.42
C TYR A 80 -2.79 12.04 17.05
N ALA A 81 -2.22 13.20 16.69
CA ALA A 81 -2.20 13.71 15.34
C ALA A 81 -0.77 14.06 14.93
N ILE A 82 -0.42 13.75 13.71
CA ILE A 82 0.86 14.10 13.10
C ILE A 82 0.63 14.63 11.69
N SER A 83 1.28 15.74 11.37
CA SER A 83 1.40 16.27 10.02
C SER A 83 2.87 16.36 9.66
N ARG A 84 3.28 15.71 8.58
CA ARG A 84 4.67 15.48 8.23
C ARG A 84 5.00 16.01 6.84
N GLN A 85 6.17 16.62 6.73
CA GLN A 85 6.81 16.92 5.47
C GLN A 85 8.30 16.55 5.53
N ASN A 86 8.82 15.93 4.44
CA ASN A 86 10.23 15.55 4.38
C ASN A 86 11.02 16.57 3.57
N ILE A 87 12.24 16.87 4.05
CA ILE A 87 13.22 17.68 3.33
C ILE A 87 14.25 16.75 2.68
N PRO A 88 14.67 17.01 1.44
CA PRO A 88 15.82 16.34 0.83
C PRO A 88 17.07 16.47 1.68
N ALA A 89 17.70 15.36 2.05
CA ALA A 89 18.92 15.42 2.84
C ALA A 89 20.08 16.06 2.07
N ASP A 90 20.18 15.85 0.76
CA ASP A 90 21.17 16.42 -0.14
C ASP A 90 21.22 17.97 -0.15
N LEU A 91 20.11 18.61 0.23
CA LEU A 91 20.06 20.06 0.44
C LEU A 91 20.71 20.51 1.75
N LEU A 92 20.81 19.61 2.74
CA LEU A 92 21.10 19.93 4.13
C LEU A 92 22.34 19.24 4.70
N THR A 93 22.83 18.14 4.10
CA THR A 93 24.03 17.43 4.59
C THR A 93 25.21 18.38 4.70
N GLY A 94 25.91 18.32 5.83
CA GLY A 94 27.05 19.19 6.13
C GLY A 94 26.71 20.65 6.44
N LYS A 95 25.41 20.98 6.70
CA LYS A 95 24.93 22.33 6.93
C LYS A 95 24.20 22.50 8.24
N ASP A 96 24.17 23.77 8.71
CA ASP A 96 23.35 24.16 9.84
C ASP A 96 21.88 24.34 9.42
N LEU A 97 20.98 23.64 10.11
CA LEU A 97 19.54 23.77 9.95
C LEU A 97 18.95 24.53 11.15
N GLU A 98 18.18 25.59 10.88
CA GLU A 98 17.33 26.24 11.86
C GLU A 98 15.88 26.19 11.40
N VAL A 99 14.98 25.72 12.27
CA VAL A 99 13.54 25.69 12.02
C VAL A 99 12.84 26.52 13.08
N ARG A 100 11.95 27.40 12.63
CA ARG A 100 11.06 28.22 13.47
C ARG A 100 9.63 27.88 13.14
N VAL A 101 8.76 27.80 14.16
CA VAL A 101 7.33 27.55 14.01
C VAL A 101 6.52 28.37 15.02
N TRP A 102 5.39 28.88 14.59
CA TRP A 102 4.42 29.50 15.51
C TRP A 102 3.43 28.45 15.97
N ILE A 103 3.23 28.35 17.31
CA ILE A 103 2.29 27.41 17.94
C ILE A 103 1.41 28.16 18.92
N ARG A 104 0.10 27.85 18.90
CA ARG A 104 -0.92 28.22 19.88
C ARG A 104 -1.54 26.97 20.43
N SER A 105 -1.90 26.98 21.72
CA SER A 105 -2.57 25.83 22.36
C SER A 105 -3.75 26.28 23.22
N GLU A 106 -4.73 25.38 23.39
CA GLU A 106 -5.88 25.59 24.25
C GLU A 106 -6.23 24.30 24.98
N ASN A 107 -6.16 24.36 26.33
CA ASN A 107 -6.52 23.28 27.25
C ASN A 107 -5.77 21.95 27.02
N ILE A 108 -4.51 22.00 26.63
CA ILE A 108 -3.70 20.77 26.43
C ILE A 108 -3.46 20.09 27.80
N GLN A 109 -3.98 18.86 27.94
CA GLN A 109 -3.84 18.03 29.14
C GLN A 109 -3.49 16.59 28.75
N ASN A 110 -2.89 15.82 29.68
CA ASN A 110 -2.55 14.41 29.49
C ASN A 110 -1.71 14.11 28.24
N GLY A 111 -0.90 15.08 27.82
CA GLY A 111 -0.04 15.03 26.65
C GLY A 111 0.56 16.39 26.32
N SER A 112 1.00 16.58 25.09
CA SER A 112 1.68 17.82 24.67
C SER A 112 1.57 18.08 23.16
N VAL A 113 1.91 19.31 22.78
CA VAL A 113 2.12 19.72 21.38
C VAL A 113 3.59 20.02 21.18
N VAL A 114 4.18 19.46 20.13
CA VAL A 114 5.57 19.70 19.75
C VAL A 114 5.71 19.81 18.24
N PHE A 115 6.77 20.47 17.81
CA PHE A 115 7.32 20.31 16.47
C PHE A 115 8.60 19.48 16.56
N ARG A 116 8.85 18.62 15.56
CA ARG A 116 9.97 17.68 15.54
C ARG A 116 10.81 17.83 14.29
N ILE A 117 12.11 17.62 14.46
CA ILE A 117 13.05 17.38 13.38
C ILE A 117 13.61 15.98 13.63
N VAL A 118 13.44 15.08 12.67
CA VAL A 118 13.97 13.72 12.75
C VAL A 118 14.88 13.47 11.56
N VAL A 119 16.11 13.11 11.83
CA VAL A 119 17.13 12.82 10.82
C VAL A 119 17.35 11.32 10.76
N PHE A 120 17.31 10.75 9.57
CA PHE A 120 17.49 9.32 9.31
C PHE A 120 18.68 9.09 8.39
N ASP A 121 19.38 7.96 8.57
CA ASP A 121 20.38 7.46 7.63
C ASP A 121 19.77 6.66 6.46
N GLU A 122 20.61 6.00 5.67
CA GLU A 122 20.21 5.20 4.50
C GLU A 122 19.45 3.92 4.92
N GLU A 123 19.75 3.35 6.08
CA GLU A 123 19.07 2.20 6.66
C GLU A 123 17.76 2.58 7.37
N SER A 124 17.42 3.86 7.40
CA SER A 124 16.27 4.44 8.12
C SER A 124 16.41 4.42 9.65
N ASP A 125 17.63 4.28 10.16
CA ASP A 125 17.92 4.46 11.57
C ASP A 125 17.92 5.95 11.93
N VAL A 126 17.48 6.28 13.15
CA VAL A 126 17.40 7.67 13.61
C VAL A 126 18.80 8.13 14.03
N LEU A 127 19.38 9.06 13.26
CA LEU A 127 20.63 9.73 13.60
C LEU A 127 20.41 10.84 14.63
N GLU A 128 19.31 11.60 14.48
CA GLU A 128 18.99 12.70 15.40
C GLU A 128 17.48 12.88 15.55
N PHE A 129 17.06 13.17 16.79
CA PHE A 129 15.66 13.44 17.15
C PHE A 129 15.57 14.69 18.00
N ILE A 130 15.02 15.76 17.46
CA ILE A 130 14.81 17.02 18.15
C ILE A 130 13.32 17.30 18.25
N GLN A 131 12.84 17.61 19.44
CA GLN A 131 11.50 18.12 19.64
C GLN A 131 11.53 19.47 20.35
N PHE A 132 10.70 20.40 19.93
CA PHE A 132 10.60 21.71 20.54
C PHE A 132 9.16 22.23 20.55
N PRO A 133 8.78 23.03 21.57
CA PRO A 133 9.60 23.36 22.74
C PRO A 133 9.97 22.14 23.57
N GLU A 134 11.07 22.23 24.31
CA GLU A 134 11.50 21.17 25.24
C GLU A 134 10.40 20.85 26.26
N GLY A 135 10.11 19.57 26.45
CA GLY A 135 9.01 19.09 27.29
C GLY A 135 7.61 19.19 26.67
N GLY A 136 7.48 19.84 25.52
CA GLY A 136 6.20 20.08 24.83
C GLY A 136 5.33 21.13 25.49
N LEU A 137 4.38 21.68 24.70
CA LEU A 137 3.40 22.65 25.20
C LEU A 137 2.25 21.93 25.91
N THR A 138 1.89 22.47 27.08
CA THR A 138 0.73 22.04 27.86
C THR A 138 -0.11 23.28 28.22
N GLY A 139 -1.39 23.07 28.59
CA GLY A 139 -2.29 24.16 28.97
C GLY A 139 -2.74 25.03 27.79
N THR A 140 -2.91 26.32 28.08
CA THR A 140 -3.36 27.31 27.09
C THR A 140 -2.28 28.36 26.90
N THR A 141 -1.85 28.57 25.65
CA THR A 141 -0.86 29.59 25.27
C THR A 141 -1.35 30.37 24.04
N GLU A 142 -1.06 31.66 24.00
CA GLU A 142 -1.22 32.44 22.78
C GLU A 142 -0.13 32.06 21.76
N TRP A 143 -0.23 32.61 20.54
CA TRP A 143 0.77 32.41 19.50
C TRP A 143 2.17 32.80 19.97
N ASN A 144 3.08 31.83 20.02
CA ASN A 144 4.49 32.03 20.32
C ASN A 144 5.36 31.32 19.26
N GLN A 145 6.49 31.94 18.94
CA GLN A 145 7.47 31.34 18.06
C GLN A 145 8.43 30.45 18.84
N TYR A 146 8.62 29.24 18.36
CA TYR A 146 9.59 28.28 18.87
C TYR A 146 10.64 27.97 17.82
N THR A 147 11.87 27.74 18.24
CA THR A 147 13.01 27.57 17.35
C THR A 147 13.86 26.38 17.79
N ALA A 148 14.29 25.57 16.83
CA ALA A 148 15.34 24.59 17.00
C ALA A 148 16.45 24.77 15.98
N LYS A 149 17.68 24.38 16.36
CA LYS A 149 18.87 24.40 15.50
C LYS A 149 19.61 23.08 15.65
N THR A 150 20.12 22.59 14.53
CA THR A 150 20.98 21.42 14.49
C THR A 150 21.92 21.47 13.29
N PHE A 151 23.01 20.72 13.38
CA PHE A 151 23.90 20.46 12.25
C PHE A 151 23.53 19.10 11.64
N ILE A 152 23.30 19.05 10.34
CA ILE A 152 22.92 17.82 9.65
C ILE A 152 24.17 17.06 9.22
N SER A 153 24.31 15.82 9.73
CA SER A 153 25.41 14.91 9.39
C SER A 153 25.50 14.63 7.89
N GLU A 154 26.71 14.35 7.40
CA GLU A 154 26.93 13.84 6.03
C GLU A 154 26.29 12.45 5.81
N ASP A 155 26.04 11.70 6.87
CA ASP A 155 25.39 10.39 6.81
C ASP A 155 23.85 10.49 6.71
N ALA A 156 23.28 11.70 6.75
CA ALA A 156 21.86 11.91 6.67
C ALA A 156 21.33 11.58 5.26
N ASN A 157 20.30 10.77 5.20
CA ASN A 157 19.59 10.43 3.97
C ASN A 157 18.21 11.09 3.88
N GLN A 158 17.52 11.23 5.01
CA GLN A 158 16.19 11.83 5.08
C GLN A 158 16.03 12.70 6.32
N ILE A 159 15.32 13.82 6.17
CA ILE A 159 14.96 14.71 7.28
C ILE A 159 13.45 14.89 7.27
N SER A 160 12.82 14.65 8.41
CA SER A 160 11.38 14.81 8.61
C SER A 160 11.09 16.01 9.51
N LEU A 161 10.14 16.84 9.09
CA LEU A 161 9.52 17.89 9.89
C LEU A 161 8.13 17.45 10.30
N ASP A 162 7.88 17.29 11.60
CA ASP A 162 6.63 16.78 12.13
C ASP A 162 5.95 17.78 13.05
N ALA A 163 4.74 18.22 12.72
CA ALA A 163 3.80 18.80 13.68
C ALA A 163 3.12 17.65 14.43
N PHE A 164 3.27 17.57 15.74
CA PHE A 164 2.77 16.45 16.53
C PHE A 164 1.98 16.94 17.75
N HIS A 165 0.81 16.35 17.96
CA HIS A 165 -0.05 16.56 19.12
C HIS A 165 -0.54 15.23 19.67
N ASN A 166 -0.32 15.01 20.96
CA ASN A 166 -0.96 13.95 21.73
C ASN A 166 -1.56 14.55 23.00
N GLY A 167 -2.59 13.92 23.55
CA GLY A 167 -3.32 14.45 24.71
C GLY A 167 -4.64 15.10 24.36
N GLU A 168 -5.23 15.78 25.35
CA GLU A 168 -6.50 16.50 25.21
C GLU A 168 -6.29 17.93 24.74
N GLY A 169 -7.38 18.60 24.34
CA GLY A 169 -7.35 20.01 23.95
C GLY A 169 -7.17 20.24 22.46
N THR A 170 -6.82 21.48 22.12
CA THR A 170 -6.67 21.93 20.72
C THR A 170 -5.35 22.67 20.53
N ALA A 171 -4.69 22.42 19.42
CA ALA A 171 -3.46 23.11 19.02
C ALA A 171 -3.57 23.68 17.62
N TRP A 172 -2.85 24.77 17.37
CA TRP A 172 -2.70 25.37 16.06
C TRP A 172 -1.20 25.61 15.80
N LEU A 173 -0.78 25.28 14.59
CA LEU A 173 0.57 25.52 14.09
C LEU A 173 0.48 26.36 12.83
N ASP A 174 1.44 27.28 12.65
CA ASP A 174 1.45 28.17 11.50
C ASP A 174 2.85 28.73 11.23
N ASN A 175 3.05 29.24 10.02
CA ASN A 175 4.20 30.03 9.61
C ASN A 175 5.55 29.39 9.99
N ILE A 176 5.82 28.22 9.42
CA ILE A 176 7.10 27.53 9.58
C ILE A 176 8.15 28.25 8.71
N GLU A 177 9.30 28.54 9.30
CA GLU A 177 10.43 29.09 8.59
C GLU A 177 11.63 28.17 8.72
N ILE A 178 12.33 27.95 7.61
CA ILE A 178 13.52 27.11 7.53
C ILE A 178 14.69 27.98 7.11
N PHE A 179 15.82 27.85 7.79
CA PHE A 179 17.08 28.53 7.44
C PHE A 179 18.17 27.46 7.30
N ILE A 180 18.97 27.57 6.25
CA ILE A 180 20.11 26.72 5.93
C ILE A 180 21.36 27.59 5.92
N ASP A 181 22.33 27.28 6.78
CA ASP A 181 23.52 28.11 7.00
C ASP A 181 23.18 29.61 7.27
N GLY A 182 22.04 29.84 7.94
CA GLY A 182 21.56 31.18 8.26
C GLY A 182 20.75 31.87 7.15
N GLU A 183 20.72 31.34 5.95
CA GLU A 183 19.92 31.86 4.83
C GLU A 183 18.52 31.25 4.82
N LYS A 184 17.47 32.08 4.66
CA LYS A 184 16.08 31.60 4.62
C LYS A 184 15.87 30.72 3.39
N TYR A 185 15.39 29.51 3.62
CA TYR A 185 15.05 28.57 2.54
C TYR A 185 13.94 29.15 1.67
N ASN A 186 14.17 29.11 0.36
CA ASN A 186 13.19 29.48 -0.65
C ASN A 186 12.84 28.24 -1.51
N SER A 187 11.61 27.74 -1.40
CA SER A 187 11.14 26.61 -2.20
C SER A 187 11.19 26.86 -3.70
N ASP A 188 11.05 28.12 -4.14
CA ASP A 188 11.08 28.49 -5.56
C ASP A 188 12.47 28.35 -6.18
N SER A 189 13.52 28.25 -5.36
CA SER A 189 14.89 28.05 -5.83
C SER A 189 15.21 26.59 -6.16
N TYR A 190 14.35 25.66 -5.77
CA TYR A 190 14.53 24.24 -6.07
C TYR A 190 14.25 23.98 -7.56
N VAL A 191 15.23 23.46 -8.27
CA VAL A 191 15.09 23.03 -9.66
C VAL A 191 14.90 21.51 -9.68
N PRO A 192 13.71 20.98 -10.01
CA PRO A 192 13.50 19.55 -10.12
C PRO A 192 14.44 18.95 -11.17
N TRP A 193 14.83 17.70 -10.95
CA TRP A 193 15.51 16.93 -11.99
C TRP A 193 14.64 16.88 -13.27
N SER A 194 15.26 16.96 -14.42
CA SER A 194 14.57 16.82 -15.71
C SER A 194 15.36 15.90 -16.65
N ALA A 195 14.65 15.08 -17.42
CA ALA A 195 15.28 14.28 -18.45
C ALA A 195 15.80 15.16 -19.59
N THR A 196 16.99 14.81 -20.09
CA THR A 196 17.58 15.47 -21.26
C THR A 196 16.80 15.10 -22.54
N THR A 197 16.94 15.93 -23.58
CA THR A 197 16.37 15.63 -24.90
C THR A 197 16.78 14.26 -25.41
N ASN A 198 18.04 13.85 -25.22
CA ASN A 198 18.53 12.52 -25.63
C ASN A 198 17.84 11.38 -24.89
N GLN A 199 17.54 11.55 -23.61
CA GLN A 199 16.82 10.57 -22.80
C GLN A 199 15.36 10.41 -23.27
N ILE A 200 14.69 11.53 -23.54
CA ILE A 200 13.31 11.53 -24.07
C ILE A 200 13.25 10.88 -25.46
N GLU A 201 14.15 11.25 -26.38
CA GLU A 201 14.22 10.66 -27.71
C GLU A 201 14.55 9.17 -27.69
N TRP A 202 15.36 8.76 -26.71
CA TRP A 202 15.64 7.34 -26.49
C TRP A 202 14.40 6.58 -26.01
N LEU A 203 13.64 7.13 -25.05
CA LEU A 203 12.38 6.56 -24.59
C LEU A 203 11.41 6.36 -25.77
N LYS A 204 11.17 7.40 -26.57
CA LYS A 204 10.27 7.34 -27.76
C LYS A 204 10.59 6.19 -28.71
N LYS A 205 11.87 5.80 -28.81
CA LYS A 205 12.34 4.70 -29.69
C LYS A 205 12.25 3.33 -29.05
N ASN A 206 12.22 3.25 -27.71
CA ASN A 206 12.33 2.00 -26.97
C ASN A 206 11.05 1.57 -26.28
N VAL A 207 10.01 2.42 -26.23
CA VAL A 207 8.69 2.04 -25.75
C VAL A 207 7.94 1.18 -26.77
N MET A 208 7.11 0.29 -26.28
CA MET A 208 6.18 -0.54 -27.04
C MET A 208 4.81 0.09 -27.01
N LEU A 209 4.33 0.60 -28.14
CA LEU A 209 2.98 1.17 -28.25
C LEU A 209 1.94 0.08 -27.93
N LEU A 210 1.00 0.40 -27.04
CA LEU A 210 -0.20 -0.37 -26.78
C LEU A 210 -1.41 0.38 -27.38
N ALA A 211 -2.21 -0.32 -28.17
CA ALA A 211 -3.25 0.31 -28.98
C ALA A 211 -4.50 0.67 -28.14
N THR A 212 -4.81 -0.11 -27.13
CA THR A 212 -6.00 0.03 -26.29
C THR A 212 -5.87 -0.75 -24.99
N ASP A 213 -6.64 -0.35 -23.99
CA ASP A 213 -6.88 -1.09 -22.75
C ASP A 213 -8.10 -2.02 -22.83
N SER A 214 -8.92 -1.92 -23.90
CA SER A 214 -10.24 -2.55 -23.99
C SER A 214 -10.18 -4.07 -24.08
N PRO A 215 -10.79 -4.82 -23.11
CA PRO A 215 -10.97 -6.26 -23.21
C PRO A 215 -11.72 -6.66 -24.52
N GLY A 216 -11.45 -7.86 -25.02
CA GLY A 216 -12.04 -8.37 -26.25
C GLY A 216 -11.53 -7.76 -27.56
N SER A 217 -10.58 -6.81 -27.50
CA SER A 217 -9.95 -6.19 -28.67
C SER A 217 -8.87 -7.07 -29.27
N ASP A 218 -8.33 -6.68 -30.44
CA ASP A 218 -7.15 -7.30 -31.01
C ASP A 218 -5.95 -7.24 -30.02
N PHE A 219 -5.19 -8.33 -29.94
CA PHE A 219 -4.07 -8.50 -29.03
C PHE A 219 -2.69 -8.37 -29.72
N SER A 220 -2.63 -7.97 -30.98
CA SER A 220 -1.37 -7.91 -31.75
C SER A 220 -0.33 -6.96 -31.16
N ASP A 221 -0.75 -5.93 -30.45
CA ASP A 221 0.13 -5.01 -29.72
C ASP A 221 0.74 -5.65 -28.47
N LEU A 222 0.01 -6.56 -27.79
CA LEU A 222 0.50 -7.34 -26.64
C LEU A 222 1.50 -8.44 -27.07
N ASP A 223 1.50 -8.87 -28.33
CA ASP A 223 2.46 -9.88 -28.81
C ASP A 223 3.92 -9.42 -28.69
N ARG A 224 4.17 -8.11 -28.57
CA ARG A 224 5.49 -7.57 -28.26
C ARG A 224 5.97 -7.90 -26.83
N LEU A 225 5.05 -8.18 -25.92
CA LEU A 225 5.35 -8.60 -24.54
C LEU A 225 5.63 -10.13 -24.46
N LYS A 226 5.28 -10.90 -25.50
CA LYS A 226 5.41 -12.36 -25.48
C LYS A 226 6.81 -12.83 -25.08
N PRO A 227 7.92 -12.30 -25.64
CA PRO A 227 9.26 -12.76 -25.26
C PRO A 227 9.59 -12.53 -23.78
N LEU A 228 8.94 -11.55 -23.13
CA LEU A 228 9.16 -11.20 -21.73
C LEU A 228 8.43 -12.17 -20.78
N PHE A 229 7.37 -12.82 -21.27
CA PHE A 229 6.55 -13.78 -20.49
C PHE A 229 6.80 -15.24 -20.86
N GLU A 230 7.65 -15.53 -21.86
CA GLU A 230 7.79 -16.87 -22.43
C GLU A 230 8.27 -17.91 -21.39
N ASN A 231 9.12 -17.50 -20.46
CA ASN A 231 9.65 -18.36 -19.40
C ASN A 231 9.06 -18.06 -18.03
N ALA A 232 8.08 -17.18 -17.93
CA ALA A 232 7.50 -16.80 -16.66
C ALA A 232 6.65 -17.94 -16.08
N GLU A 233 6.95 -18.32 -14.84
CA GLU A 233 6.14 -19.21 -14.02
C GLU A 233 5.07 -18.41 -13.25
N ILE A 234 5.41 -17.19 -12.83
CA ILE A 234 4.53 -16.25 -12.13
C ILE A 234 4.67 -14.87 -12.77
N ILE A 235 3.54 -14.24 -13.06
CA ILE A 235 3.47 -12.88 -13.62
C ILE A 235 2.70 -11.99 -12.65
N GLY A 236 3.38 -11.03 -12.03
CA GLY A 236 2.77 -10.03 -11.16
C GLY A 236 2.28 -8.81 -11.96
N LEU A 237 0.99 -8.52 -11.93
CA LEU A 237 0.36 -7.34 -12.54
C LEU A 237 0.06 -6.32 -11.45
N GLY A 238 0.87 -5.25 -11.41
CA GLY A 238 0.77 -4.17 -10.44
C GLY A 238 -0.34 -3.16 -10.74
N GLU A 239 -0.44 -2.11 -9.93
CA GLU A 239 -1.24 -0.91 -10.15
C GLU A 239 -0.78 0.21 -9.22
N ALA A 240 -0.76 1.45 -9.71
CA ALA A 240 -0.40 2.62 -8.90
C ALA A 240 -1.55 3.10 -8.00
N THR A 241 -2.78 2.70 -8.29
CA THR A 241 -3.99 2.94 -7.51
C THR A 241 -4.94 1.75 -7.62
N HIS A 242 -5.69 1.48 -6.56
CA HIS A 242 -6.74 0.46 -6.57
C HIS A 242 -8.06 0.92 -7.21
N GLY A 243 -8.07 2.04 -7.92
CA GLY A 243 -9.30 2.61 -8.45
C GLY A 243 -9.20 3.19 -9.86
N THR A 244 -8.21 2.77 -10.66
CA THR A 244 -8.03 3.22 -12.03
C THR A 244 -8.62 2.21 -13.01
N ARG A 245 -9.61 2.66 -13.79
CA ARG A 245 -10.35 1.84 -14.74
C ARG A 245 -9.48 1.22 -15.81
N GLU A 246 -8.59 2.00 -16.41
CA GLU A 246 -7.70 1.57 -17.49
C GLU A 246 -6.74 0.47 -17.02
N PHE A 247 -6.29 0.50 -15.77
CA PHE A 247 -5.47 -0.57 -15.19
C PHE A 247 -6.24 -1.88 -15.13
N PHE A 248 -7.47 -1.83 -14.64
CA PHE A 248 -8.33 -3.02 -14.51
C PHE A 248 -8.61 -3.65 -15.87
N ARG A 249 -8.95 -2.82 -16.85
CA ARG A 249 -9.24 -3.25 -18.22
C ARG A 249 -8.01 -3.81 -18.93
N MET A 250 -6.84 -3.20 -18.76
CA MET A 250 -5.59 -3.71 -19.33
C MET A 250 -5.21 -5.07 -18.74
N LYS A 251 -5.35 -5.25 -17.42
CA LYS A 251 -5.12 -6.55 -16.78
C LYS A 251 -6.09 -7.62 -17.28
N HIS A 252 -7.38 -7.29 -17.38
CA HIS A 252 -8.38 -8.18 -18.01
C HIS A 252 -7.92 -8.57 -19.42
N ARG A 253 -7.51 -7.61 -20.23
CA ARG A 253 -7.03 -7.82 -21.60
C ARG A 253 -5.76 -8.70 -21.66
N ILE A 254 -4.82 -8.52 -20.73
CA ILE A 254 -3.63 -9.39 -20.61
C ILE A 254 -4.03 -10.83 -20.25
N ILE A 255 -4.99 -11.00 -19.34
CA ILE A 255 -5.52 -12.32 -18.97
C ILE A 255 -6.17 -13.00 -20.17
N GLU A 256 -7.00 -12.28 -20.94
CA GLU A 256 -7.61 -12.78 -22.20
C GLU A 256 -6.55 -13.22 -23.22
N TRP A 257 -5.53 -12.38 -23.42
CA TRP A 257 -4.44 -12.66 -24.35
C TRP A 257 -3.63 -13.91 -23.98
N ILE A 258 -3.38 -14.11 -22.69
CA ILE A 258 -2.69 -15.33 -22.20
C ILE A 258 -3.61 -16.55 -22.32
N ALA A 259 -4.89 -16.42 -21.98
CA ALA A 259 -5.86 -17.50 -22.06
C ALA A 259 -6.05 -18.06 -23.49
N GLN A 260 -5.88 -17.23 -24.53
CA GLN A 260 -5.91 -17.71 -25.91
C GLN A 260 -4.76 -18.67 -26.28
N LYS A 261 -3.72 -18.72 -25.49
CA LYS A 261 -2.50 -19.48 -25.78
C LYS A 261 -2.36 -20.72 -24.89
N GLN A 262 -3.28 -20.92 -23.94
CA GLN A 262 -3.22 -21.96 -22.93
C GLN A 262 -4.61 -22.50 -22.59
N ASP A 263 -4.72 -23.81 -22.38
CA ASP A 263 -5.98 -24.45 -21.99
C ASP A 263 -6.43 -24.09 -20.57
N THR A 264 -5.48 -23.78 -19.71
CA THR A 264 -5.73 -23.41 -18.30
C THR A 264 -4.84 -22.23 -17.92
N VAL A 265 -5.44 -21.20 -17.34
CA VAL A 265 -4.76 -20.07 -16.72
C VAL A 265 -5.15 -20.01 -15.25
N ILE A 266 -4.17 -19.82 -14.37
CA ILE A 266 -4.40 -19.56 -12.97
C ILE A 266 -4.29 -18.07 -12.74
N PHE A 267 -5.35 -17.46 -12.23
CA PHE A 267 -5.42 -16.05 -11.88
C PHE A 267 -5.66 -15.92 -10.39
N ALA A 268 -4.88 -15.09 -9.72
CA ALA A 268 -5.04 -14.81 -8.29
C ALA A 268 -4.99 -13.30 -8.03
N ILE A 269 -5.85 -12.83 -7.13
CA ILE A 269 -6.01 -11.42 -6.79
C ILE A 269 -5.69 -11.18 -5.31
N GLU A 270 -5.28 -9.94 -4.97
CA GLU A 270 -5.05 -9.46 -3.61
C GLU A 270 -6.37 -9.36 -2.83
N ALA A 271 -6.98 -10.51 -2.61
CA ALA A 271 -8.22 -10.68 -1.85
C ALA A 271 -8.15 -11.96 -1.02
N ASN A 272 -9.00 -12.04 -0.01
CA ASN A 272 -9.02 -13.19 0.89
C ASN A 272 -9.19 -14.52 0.15
N MET A 273 -8.32 -15.46 0.45
CA MET A 273 -8.29 -16.76 -0.21
C MET A 273 -9.60 -17.58 -0.06
N PRO A 274 -10.22 -17.65 1.13
CA PRO A 274 -11.46 -18.43 1.27
C PRO A 274 -12.64 -17.86 0.49
N GLU A 275 -12.82 -16.52 0.51
CA GLU A 275 -13.91 -15.83 -0.17
C GLU A 275 -13.77 -15.90 -1.69
N ALA A 276 -12.55 -15.81 -2.20
CA ALA A 276 -12.27 -15.93 -3.63
C ALA A 276 -12.67 -17.31 -4.20
N ARG A 277 -12.65 -18.36 -3.37
CA ARG A 277 -13.07 -19.69 -3.79
C ARG A 277 -14.53 -19.76 -4.23
N ALA A 278 -15.41 -18.96 -3.61
CA ALA A 278 -16.83 -18.91 -4.01
C ALA A 278 -17.00 -18.31 -5.42
N ILE A 279 -16.15 -17.35 -5.79
CA ILE A 279 -16.11 -16.81 -7.16
C ILE A 279 -15.65 -17.88 -8.16
N ASN A 280 -14.61 -18.65 -7.81
CA ASN A 280 -14.15 -19.73 -8.67
C ASN A 280 -15.23 -20.81 -8.87
N GLU A 281 -16.01 -21.12 -7.84
CA GLU A 281 -17.14 -22.05 -7.96
C GLU A 281 -18.24 -21.48 -8.86
N TYR A 282 -18.56 -20.19 -8.77
CA TYR A 282 -19.45 -19.52 -9.73
C TYR A 282 -18.94 -19.64 -11.17
N ILE A 283 -17.67 -19.39 -11.41
CA ILE A 283 -17.07 -19.51 -12.75
C ILE A 283 -17.28 -20.93 -13.31
N ARG A 284 -17.15 -21.95 -12.49
CA ARG A 284 -17.28 -23.36 -12.91
C ARG A 284 -18.73 -23.83 -13.07
N THR A 285 -19.64 -23.38 -12.20
CA THR A 285 -20.98 -23.97 -12.07
C THR A 285 -22.10 -23.00 -12.47
N GLY A 286 -21.85 -21.68 -12.44
CA GLY A 286 -22.88 -20.65 -12.57
C GLY A 286 -23.75 -20.47 -11.33
N TYR A 287 -23.41 -21.12 -10.21
CA TYR A 287 -24.19 -21.00 -8.97
C TYR A 287 -23.81 -19.75 -8.18
N GLY A 288 -24.78 -18.93 -7.82
CA GLY A 288 -24.63 -17.69 -7.06
C GLY A 288 -24.80 -16.44 -7.94
N ASP A 289 -24.86 -15.28 -7.29
CA ASP A 289 -24.85 -13.98 -7.94
C ASP A 289 -23.40 -13.44 -7.93
N PRO A 290 -22.77 -13.23 -9.09
CA PRO A 290 -21.37 -12.81 -9.13
C PRO A 290 -21.12 -11.44 -8.50
N LYS A 291 -22.13 -10.55 -8.47
CA LYS A 291 -22.02 -9.25 -7.82
C LYS A 291 -22.04 -9.38 -6.29
N GLU A 292 -22.88 -10.26 -5.75
CA GLU A 292 -22.90 -10.55 -4.31
C GLU A 292 -21.61 -11.26 -3.87
N LEU A 293 -21.11 -12.20 -4.66
CA LEU A 293 -19.86 -12.89 -4.40
C LEU A 293 -18.66 -11.93 -4.43
N LEU A 294 -18.66 -10.98 -5.37
CA LEU A 294 -17.63 -9.96 -5.46
C LEU A 294 -17.66 -9.02 -4.25
N ALA A 295 -18.84 -8.56 -3.83
CA ALA A 295 -19.00 -7.79 -2.59
C ALA A 295 -18.55 -8.60 -1.35
N GLY A 296 -18.68 -9.93 -1.38
CA GLY A 296 -18.22 -10.84 -0.33
C GLY A 296 -16.71 -10.90 -0.13
N LEU A 297 -15.90 -10.33 -1.03
CA LEU A 297 -14.45 -10.17 -0.83
C LEU A 297 -14.09 -9.12 0.23
N HIS A 298 -15.05 -8.33 0.73
CA HIS A 298 -14.93 -7.27 1.73
C HIS A 298 -14.15 -6.01 1.30
N TYR A 299 -13.48 -6.02 0.15
CA TYR A 299 -12.72 -4.88 -0.37
C TYR A 299 -13.53 -4.10 -1.40
N TRP A 300 -13.68 -2.79 -1.19
CA TRP A 300 -14.29 -1.90 -2.18
C TRP A 300 -13.47 -1.82 -3.47
N THR A 301 -12.16 -2.03 -3.38
CA THR A 301 -11.19 -1.98 -4.47
C THR A 301 -11.53 -2.96 -5.59
N TRP A 302 -12.06 -4.13 -5.22
CA TRP A 302 -12.46 -5.16 -6.17
C TRP A 302 -13.96 -5.12 -6.50
N ASN A 303 -14.78 -4.43 -5.68
CA ASN A 303 -16.22 -4.34 -5.86
C ASN A 303 -16.58 -3.30 -6.94
N THR A 304 -16.20 -3.59 -8.19
CA THR A 304 -16.30 -2.71 -9.36
C THR A 304 -16.90 -3.41 -10.56
N GLU A 305 -17.45 -2.63 -11.52
CA GLU A 305 -17.95 -3.16 -12.79
C GLU A 305 -16.86 -3.87 -13.59
N GLU A 306 -15.63 -3.34 -13.57
CA GLU A 306 -14.50 -3.88 -14.33
C GLU A 306 -14.10 -5.28 -13.83
N VAL A 307 -14.07 -5.50 -12.52
CA VAL A 307 -13.76 -6.83 -11.95
C VAL A 307 -14.94 -7.79 -12.17
N LEU A 308 -16.19 -7.31 -12.06
CA LEU A 308 -17.36 -8.10 -12.39
C LEU A 308 -17.33 -8.57 -13.84
N GLN A 309 -17.00 -7.66 -14.80
CA GLN A 309 -16.86 -8.01 -16.20
C GLN A 309 -15.78 -9.08 -16.45
N LEU A 310 -14.68 -9.03 -15.72
CA LEU A 310 -13.64 -10.08 -15.76
C LEU A 310 -14.20 -11.44 -15.30
N ILE A 311 -14.91 -11.47 -14.16
CA ILE A 311 -15.51 -12.71 -13.61
C ILE A 311 -16.54 -13.28 -14.59
N GLU A 312 -17.41 -12.46 -15.15
CA GLU A 312 -18.39 -12.88 -16.15
C GLU A 312 -17.72 -13.36 -17.45
N TRP A 313 -16.64 -12.69 -17.88
CA TRP A 313 -15.85 -13.18 -19.00
C TRP A 313 -15.22 -14.55 -18.70
N MET A 314 -14.64 -14.77 -17.53
CA MET A 314 -14.08 -16.08 -17.12
C MET A 314 -15.15 -17.17 -17.16
N ARG A 315 -16.36 -16.87 -16.67
CA ARG A 315 -17.51 -17.79 -16.72
C ARG A 315 -17.87 -18.15 -18.17
N ASN A 316 -18.06 -17.15 -19.04
CA ASN A 316 -18.38 -17.33 -20.46
C ASN A 316 -17.28 -18.10 -21.19
N TYR A 317 -16.00 -17.83 -20.86
CA TYR A 317 -14.86 -18.54 -21.44
C TYR A 317 -14.88 -20.02 -21.07
N TYR A 318 -15.13 -20.34 -19.80
CA TYR A 318 -15.30 -21.72 -19.32
C TYR A 318 -16.47 -22.43 -20.04
N GLU A 319 -17.64 -21.80 -20.12
CA GLU A 319 -18.83 -22.37 -20.79
C GLU A 319 -18.61 -22.60 -22.30
N SER A 320 -17.80 -21.78 -22.93
CA SER A 320 -17.49 -21.92 -24.35
C SER A 320 -16.68 -23.18 -24.69
N GLY A 321 -16.09 -23.82 -23.68
CA GLY A 321 -15.20 -24.99 -23.83
C GLY A 321 -13.85 -24.68 -24.49
N LYS A 322 -13.48 -23.40 -24.64
CA LYS A 322 -12.18 -22.99 -25.25
C LYS A 322 -11.00 -23.14 -24.27
N GLY A 323 -11.29 -23.18 -22.98
CA GLY A 323 -10.30 -23.27 -21.90
C GLY A 323 -10.91 -22.88 -20.57
N LYS A 324 -10.08 -22.69 -19.55
CA LYS A 324 -10.51 -22.22 -18.25
C LYS A 324 -9.54 -21.21 -17.66
N VAL A 325 -10.09 -20.27 -16.92
CA VAL A 325 -9.35 -19.39 -16.01
C VAL A 325 -9.86 -19.67 -14.61
N GLU A 326 -8.99 -20.10 -13.71
CA GLU A 326 -9.31 -20.33 -12.30
C GLU A 326 -9.08 -19.04 -11.51
N PHE A 327 -10.03 -18.70 -10.64
CA PHE A 327 -9.98 -17.51 -9.81
C PHE A 327 -9.57 -17.86 -8.38
N TRP A 328 -8.50 -17.25 -7.86
CA TRP A 328 -7.96 -17.44 -6.54
C TRP A 328 -7.78 -16.11 -5.81
N GLY A 329 -7.74 -16.14 -4.47
CA GLY A 329 -7.24 -15.06 -3.63
C GLY A 329 -5.97 -15.51 -2.93
N PHE A 330 -5.09 -14.58 -2.55
CA PHE A 330 -3.87 -14.91 -1.81
C PHE A 330 -3.70 -14.12 -0.51
N ASP A 331 -4.65 -13.24 -0.17
CA ASP A 331 -4.66 -12.47 1.08
C ASP A 331 -5.31 -13.25 2.23
N MET A 332 -5.08 -12.80 3.46
CA MET A 332 -5.52 -13.45 4.70
C MET A 332 -6.16 -12.45 5.69
N ALA A 333 -6.59 -11.27 5.23
CA ALA A 333 -6.97 -10.18 6.14
C ALA A 333 -8.15 -10.52 7.07
N TYR A 334 -9.14 -11.28 6.60
CA TYR A 334 -10.35 -11.64 7.34
C TYR A 334 -10.36 -13.15 7.63
N PRO A 335 -10.23 -13.58 8.91
CA PRO A 335 -10.03 -14.99 9.25
C PRO A 335 -11.32 -15.82 9.29
N ARG A 336 -12.52 -15.20 9.39
CA ARG A 336 -13.77 -15.90 9.75
C ARG A 336 -14.12 -17.05 8.81
N VAL A 337 -14.14 -16.84 7.50
CA VAL A 337 -14.53 -17.90 6.54
C VAL A 337 -13.53 -19.05 6.56
N ALA A 338 -12.24 -18.76 6.77
CA ALA A 338 -11.22 -19.77 6.96
C ALA A 338 -11.47 -20.57 8.26
N ALA A 339 -11.70 -19.89 9.38
CA ALA A 339 -11.97 -20.50 10.68
C ALA A 339 -13.20 -21.42 10.62
N ASP A 340 -14.33 -20.95 10.09
CA ASP A 340 -15.55 -21.73 9.93
C ASP A 340 -15.33 -22.98 9.05
N SER A 341 -14.48 -22.86 8.03
CA SER A 341 -14.12 -23.99 7.17
C SER A 341 -13.30 -25.04 7.90
N VAL A 342 -12.34 -24.63 8.75
CA VAL A 342 -11.58 -25.56 9.60
C VAL A 342 -12.48 -26.23 10.63
N LEU A 343 -13.33 -25.46 11.33
CA LEU A 343 -14.31 -25.99 12.27
C LEU A 343 -15.22 -27.05 11.62
N SER A 344 -15.75 -26.76 10.42
CA SER A 344 -16.59 -27.68 9.66
C SER A 344 -15.85 -28.96 9.25
N PHE A 345 -14.58 -28.88 8.90
CA PHE A 345 -13.75 -30.05 8.61
C PHE A 345 -13.51 -30.88 9.86
N VAL A 346 -13.04 -30.27 10.95
CA VAL A 346 -12.71 -30.93 12.22
C VAL A 346 -13.94 -31.56 12.85
N GLN A 347 -15.12 -30.92 12.78
CA GLN A 347 -16.37 -31.49 13.26
C GLN A 347 -16.65 -32.88 12.66
N LYS A 348 -16.23 -33.11 11.41
CA LYS A 348 -16.46 -34.40 10.71
C LYS A 348 -15.28 -35.35 10.86
N ALA A 349 -14.05 -34.82 10.80
CA ALA A 349 -12.83 -35.61 10.73
C ALA A 349 -12.25 -35.97 12.10
N ASP A 350 -12.37 -35.07 13.08
CA ASP A 350 -11.79 -35.17 14.41
C ASP A 350 -12.68 -34.49 15.49
N PRO A 351 -13.88 -35.02 15.78
CA PRO A 351 -14.79 -34.39 16.74
C PRO A 351 -14.24 -34.22 18.16
N MET A 352 -13.17 -34.94 18.51
CA MET A 352 -12.57 -34.85 19.84
C MET A 352 -11.72 -33.57 19.99
N PHE A 353 -11.20 -33.05 18.90
CA PHE A 353 -10.43 -31.80 18.88
C PHE A 353 -11.34 -30.55 18.75
N LEU A 354 -12.62 -30.72 18.43
CA LEU A 354 -13.54 -29.63 18.12
C LEU A 354 -13.72 -28.63 19.28
N GLU A 355 -13.85 -29.12 20.52
CA GLU A 355 -14.08 -28.29 21.70
C GLU A 355 -12.88 -27.33 21.94
N GLU A 356 -11.66 -27.85 21.87
CA GLU A 356 -10.42 -27.05 21.96
C GLU A 356 -10.31 -26.08 20.79
N LEU A 357 -10.65 -26.50 19.58
CA LEU A 357 -10.58 -25.65 18.38
C LEU A 357 -11.55 -24.45 18.46
N VAL A 358 -12.76 -24.65 19.00
CA VAL A 358 -13.72 -23.57 19.20
C VAL A 358 -13.15 -22.50 20.13
N GLU A 359 -12.54 -22.91 21.26
CA GLU A 359 -11.89 -21.99 22.19
C GLU A 359 -10.72 -21.23 21.53
N ILE A 360 -9.88 -21.93 20.73
CA ILE A 360 -8.74 -21.31 20.04
C ILE A 360 -9.19 -20.23 19.04
N TYR A 361 -10.34 -20.44 18.38
CA TYR A 361 -10.85 -19.51 17.36
C TYR A 361 -11.81 -18.45 17.92
N GLU A 362 -11.89 -18.30 19.25
CA GLU A 362 -12.66 -17.27 19.93
C GLU A 362 -11.82 -15.96 20.06
N PHE A 363 -11.60 -15.25 18.95
CA PHE A 363 -10.91 -13.97 18.88
C PHE A 363 -11.60 -13.05 17.86
N PRO A 364 -11.31 -11.72 17.87
CA PRO A 364 -11.94 -10.78 16.95
C PRO A 364 -11.71 -11.11 15.47
N ASP A 365 -12.74 -10.97 14.65
CA ASP A 365 -12.68 -11.21 13.20
C ASP A 365 -12.23 -9.98 12.42
N ASP A 366 -12.46 -8.79 12.98
CA ASP A 366 -12.12 -7.54 12.33
C ASP A 366 -10.62 -7.27 12.46
N PRO A 367 -9.92 -7.01 11.32
CA PRO A 367 -8.51 -6.66 11.35
C PRO A 367 -8.17 -5.43 12.20
N ASP A 368 -9.09 -4.48 12.33
CA ASP A 368 -8.84 -3.26 13.12
C ASP A 368 -8.90 -3.57 14.62
N ASP A 369 -9.77 -4.48 15.05
CA ASP A 369 -9.81 -4.96 16.43
C ASP A 369 -8.53 -5.73 16.79
N LEU A 370 -8.06 -6.61 15.89
CA LEU A 370 -6.78 -7.32 16.09
C LEU A 370 -5.59 -6.36 16.19
N ARG A 371 -5.58 -5.28 15.41
CA ARG A 371 -4.50 -4.28 15.39
C ARG A 371 -4.35 -3.54 16.72
N ILE A 372 -5.43 -3.32 17.45
CA ILE A 372 -5.41 -2.58 18.73
C ILE A 372 -5.21 -3.47 19.95
N MET A 373 -5.18 -4.79 19.77
CA MET A 373 -4.94 -5.73 20.87
C MET A 373 -3.54 -5.57 21.47
N VAL A 374 -3.40 -5.90 22.74
CA VAL A 374 -2.11 -5.87 23.44
C VAL A 374 -1.18 -6.95 22.89
N SER A 375 0.11 -6.62 22.69
CA SER A 375 1.10 -7.51 22.07
C SER A 375 1.16 -8.92 22.69
N ASN A 376 1.00 -9.06 24.00
CA ASN A 376 1.02 -10.36 24.66
C ASN A 376 -0.21 -11.22 24.31
N GLU A 377 -1.37 -10.62 24.10
CA GLU A 377 -2.59 -11.32 23.68
C GLU A 377 -2.45 -11.84 22.26
N ILE A 378 -1.97 -10.99 21.35
CA ILE A 378 -1.68 -11.37 19.95
C ILE A 378 -0.67 -12.53 19.89
N ILE A 379 0.41 -12.47 20.67
CA ILE A 379 1.42 -13.55 20.74
C ILE A 379 0.78 -14.86 21.22
N GLU A 380 -0.13 -14.80 22.19
CA GLU A 380 -0.80 -16.01 22.69
C GLU A 380 -1.77 -16.58 21.64
N ILE A 381 -2.60 -15.76 20.98
CA ILE A 381 -3.48 -16.21 19.90
C ILE A 381 -2.66 -16.80 18.76
N GLN A 382 -1.53 -16.18 18.38
CA GLN A 382 -0.61 -16.72 17.37
C GLN A 382 -0.12 -18.13 17.72
N LYS A 383 0.26 -18.38 18.98
CA LYS A 383 0.69 -19.70 19.43
C LYS A 383 -0.46 -20.73 19.42
N GLN A 384 -1.64 -20.32 19.82
CA GLN A 384 -2.80 -21.21 19.84
C GLN A 384 -3.22 -21.59 18.39
N THR A 385 -3.28 -20.62 17.49
CA THR A 385 -3.58 -20.89 16.08
C THR A 385 -2.51 -21.74 15.39
N GLN A 386 -1.23 -21.62 15.78
CA GLN A 386 -0.17 -22.51 15.31
C GLN A 386 -0.40 -23.97 15.73
N LYS A 387 -0.86 -24.22 16.97
CA LYS A 387 -1.20 -25.59 17.42
C LYS A 387 -2.25 -26.27 16.54
N VAL A 388 -3.20 -25.50 15.99
CA VAL A 388 -4.20 -26.03 15.06
C VAL A 388 -3.54 -26.54 13.79
N ILE A 389 -2.61 -25.78 13.24
CA ILE A 389 -1.86 -26.18 12.04
C ILE A 389 -1.08 -27.48 12.32
N ASP A 390 -0.35 -27.51 13.44
CA ASP A 390 0.46 -28.66 13.84
C ASP A 390 -0.43 -29.91 14.03
N HIS A 391 -1.55 -29.77 14.73
CA HIS A 391 -2.50 -30.85 14.95
C HIS A 391 -3.04 -31.43 13.61
N LEU A 392 -3.47 -30.55 12.69
CA LEU A 392 -3.98 -30.99 11.39
C LEU A 392 -2.88 -31.66 10.54
N ALA A 393 -1.66 -31.14 10.59
CA ALA A 393 -0.53 -31.69 9.86
C ALA A 393 -0.08 -33.05 10.41
N ASP A 394 -0.02 -33.22 11.72
CA ASP A 394 0.36 -34.46 12.38
C ASP A 394 -0.65 -35.60 12.09
N ASN A 395 -1.94 -35.26 12.06
CA ASN A 395 -3.03 -36.21 11.78
C ASN A 395 -3.36 -36.35 10.29
N LYS A 396 -2.66 -35.66 9.39
CA LYS A 396 -2.91 -35.64 7.94
C LYS A 396 -3.01 -37.06 7.35
N LYS A 397 -2.15 -38.00 7.77
CA LYS A 397 -2.18 -39.39 7.27
C LYS A 397 -3.45 -40.12 7.63
N GLU A 398 -4.01 -39.85 8.80
CA GLU A 398 -5.30 -40.45 9.24
C GLU A 398 -6.45 -39.85 8.45
N TYR A 399 -6.48 -38.52 8.27
CA TYR A 399 -7.51 -37.85 7.50
C TYR A 399 -7.55 -38.32 6.04
N LEU A 400 -6.40 -38.52 5.40
CA LEU A 400 -6.31 -39.02 4.02
C LEU A 400 -6.84 -40.47 3.84
N GLN A 401 -7.07 -41.22 4.92
CA GLN A 401 -7.76 -42.52 4.83
C GLN A 401 -9.26 -42.37 4.67
N LYS A 402 -9.85 -41.24 5.04
CA LYS A 402 -11.29 -41.00 5.10
C LYS A 402 -11.75 -39.90 4.13
N TYR A 403 -10.86 -38.99 3.75
CA TYR A 403 -11.14 -37.78 2.94
C TYR A 403 -10.17 -37.71 1.76
N ASP A 404 -10.61 -37.05 0.68
CA ASP A 404 -9.73 -36.77 -0.47
C ASP A 404 -8.61 -35.77 -0.11
N SER A 405 -7.54 -35.84 -0.87
CA SER A 405 -6.37 -34.99 -0.63
C SER A 405 -6.69 -33.49 -0.69
N PRO A 406 -7.46 -32.98 -1.68
CA PRO A 406 -7.83 -31.58 -1.70
C PRO A 406 -8.53 -31.10 -0.43
N SER A 407 -9.49 -31.88 0.11
CA SER A 407 -10.20 -31.49 1.33
C SER A 407 -9.28 -31.35 2.54
N VAL A 408 -8.31 -32.24 2.68
CA VAL A 408 -7.33 -32.19 3.78
C VAL A 408 -6.34 -31.04 3.60
N GLU A 409 -5.82 -30.83 2.38
CA GLU A 409 -4.89 -29.74 2.07
C GLU A 409 -5.55 -28.37 2.31
N TRP A 410 -6.80 -28.20 1.91
CA TRP A 410 -7.54 -26.97 2.16
C TRP A 410 -7.78 -26.72 3.65
N ALA A 411 -8.10 -27.76 4.44
CA ALA A 411 -8.28 -27.58 5.88
C ALA A 411 -7.00 -27.06 6.55
N ILE A 412 -5.84 -27.61 6.17
CA ILE A 412 -4.54 -27.15 6.67
C ILE A 412 -4.24 -25.73 6.18
N GLN A 413 -4.53 -25.42 4.92
CA GLN A 413 -4.29 -24.08 4.37
C GLN A 413 -5.19 -23.02 5.03
N TYR A 414 -6.46 -23.33 5.29
CA TYR A 414 -7.35 -22.43 6.03
C TYR A 414 -6.86 -22.18 7.46
N ALA A 415 -6.35 -23.21 8.15
CA ALA A 415 -5.71 -23.01 9.45
C ALA A 415 -4.50 -22.06 9.37
N ARG A 416 -3.70 -22.13 8.29
CA ARG A 416 -2.62 -21.16 8.03
C ARG A 416 -3.15 -19.76 7.78
N ILE A 417 -4.21 -19.59 6.98
CA ILE A 417 -4.85 -18.29 6.74
C ILE A 417 -5.30 -17.66 8.07
N VAL A 418 -5.93 -18.44 8.96
CA VAL A 418 -6.30 -17.96 10.30
C VAL A 418 -5.08 -17.51 11.11
N GLN A 419 -4.04 -18.31 11.14
CA GLN A 419 -2.80 -17.98 11.87
C GLN A 419 -2.10 -16.74 11.27
N GLN A 420 -2.02 -16.62 9.95
CA GLN A 420 -1.43 -15.48 9.25
C GLN A 420 -2.20 -14.18 9.51
N SER A 421 -3.54 -14.23 9.60
CA SER A 421 -4.38 -13.06 9.89
C SER A 421 -4.07 -12.43 11.24
N VAL A 422 -3.68 -13.25 12.22
CA VAL A 422 -3.29 -12.81 13.56
C VAL A 422 -1.81 -12.45 13.62
N SER A 423 -0.94 -13.30 13.06
CA SER A 423 0.51 -13.19 13.20
C SER A 423 1.08 -11.89 12.61
N ARG A 424 0.45 -11.32 11.58
CA ARG A 424 0.85 -10.04 10.98
C ARG A 424 0.83 -8.84 11.96
N PHE A 425 0.12 -8.96 13.09
CA PHE A 425 0.10 -7.97 14.16
C PHE A 425 1.03 -8.34 15.33
N SER A 426 1.64 -9.52 15.28
CA SER A 426 2.61 -9.97 16.27
C SER A 426 4.00 -9.41 15.99
N PRO A 427 4.76 -8.97 17.03
CA PRO A 427 6.13 -8.48 16.83
C PRO A 427 7.10 -9.49 16.18
N ASN A 428 6.79 -10.78 16.27
CA ASN A 428 7.60 -11.88 15.74
C ASN A 428 6.86 -12.65 14.63
N GLY A 429 5.78 -12.10 14.11
CA GLY A 429 4.97 -12.72 13.05
C GLY A 429 5.45 -12.32 11.67
N ASN A 430 5.03 -13.08 10.66
CA ASN A 430 5.20 -12.71 9.27
C ASN A 430 4.44 -11.41 8.97
N THR A 431 5.02 -10.58 8.13
CA THR A 431 4.31 -9.46 7.53
C THR A 431 3.17 -9.97 6.63
N ARG A 432 2.27 -9.06 6.23
CA ARG A 432 1.21 -9.40 5.27
C ARG A 432 1.81 -9.87 3.93
N ASP A 433 2.86 -9.24 3.46
CA ASP A 433 3.52 -9.59 2.20
C ASP A 433 4.23 -10.95 2.25
N GLU A 434 4.92 -11.27 3.33
CA GLU A 434 5.50 -12.60 3.53
C GLU A 434 4.42 -13.69 3.52
N SER A 435 3.33 -13.46 4.20
CA SER A 435 2.19 -14.38 4.23
C SER A 435 1.52 -14.52 2.85
N MET A 436 1.35 -13.41 2.11
CA MET A 436 0.87 -13.45 0.72
C MET A 436 1.82 -14.25 -0.18
N ALA A 437 3.14 -14.09 -0.04
CA ALA A 437 4.12 -14.87 -0.80
C ALA A 437 3.99 -16.37 -0.52
N GLU A 438 3.80 -16.79 0.74
CA GLU A 438 3.57 -18.18 1.10
C GLU A 438 2.28 -18.73 0.45
N ASN A 439 1.20 -17.94 0.47
CA ASN A 439 -0.07 -18.32 -0.14
C ASN A 439 0.03 -18.44 -1.67
N ILE A 440 0.75 -17.51 -2.33
CA ILE A 440 1.01 -17.57 -3.77
C ILE A 440 1.81 -18.84 -4.13
N LYS A 441 2.84 -19.17 -3.36
CA LYS A 441 3.64 -20.42 -3.56
C LYS A 441 2.75 -21.66 -3.40
N TRP A 442 1.89 -21.68 -2.39
CA TRP A 442 0.95 -22.77 -2.19
C TRP A 442 -0.03 -22.90 -3.37
N ILE A 443 -0.60 -21.80 -3.90
CA ILE A 443 -1.46 -21.80 -5.09
C ILE A 443 -0.70 -22.35 -6.30
N TYR A 444 0.53 -21.90 -6.51
CA TYR A 444 1.36 -22.38 -7.61
C TYR A 444 1.61 -23.89 -7.55
N GLU A 445 1.88 -24.43 -6.36
CA GLU A 445 2.02 -25.87 -6.15
C GLU A 445 0.72 -26.64 -6.39
N GLN A 446 -0.42 -26.12 -5.89
CA GLN A 446 -1.74 -26.74 -6.08
C GLN A 446 -2.19 -26.71 -7.54
N SER A 447 -1.78 -25.73 -8.33
CA SER A 447 -2.08 -25.66 -9.77
C SER A 447 -1.34 -26.71 -10.61
N GLY A 448 -0.42 -27.47 -9.99
CA GLY A 448 0.42 -28.47 -10.67
C GLY A 448 1.50 -27.87 -11.54
N LYS A 449 1.80 -26.58 -11.41
CA LYS A 449 2.87 -25.85 -12.12
C LYS A 449 2.75 -25.93 -13.66
N GLN A 450 1.52 -26.09 -14.18
CA GLN A 450 1.27 -26.32 -15.61
C GLN A 450 1.04 -25.04 -16.42
N SER A 451 0.77 -23.90 -15.76
CA SER A 451 0.45 -22.63 -16.42
C SER A 451 1.09 -21.47 -15.66
N PRO A 452 1.41 -20.34 -16.31
CA PRO A 452 1.82 -19.18 -15.54
C PRO A 452 0.69 -18.77 -14.60
N LEU A 453 1.06 -18.52 -13.35
CA LEU A 453 0.19 -17.92 -12.33
C LEU A 453 0.19 -16.40 -12.53
N LEU A 454 -0.96 -15.82 -12.83
CA LEU A 454 -1.14 -14.38 -12.95
C LEU A 454 -1.60 -13.80 -11.62
N LEU A 455 -0.85 -12.83 -11.10
CA LEU A 455 -1.17 -12.13 -9.86
C LEU A 455 -1.67 -10.72 -10.16
N TRP A 456 -2.68 -10.27 -9.44
CA TRP A 456 -3.15 -8.89 -9.46
C TRP A 456 -3.06 -8.30 -8.06
N ALA A 457 -2.22 -7.28 -7.89
CA ALA A 457 -2.05 -6.54 -6.64
C ALA A 457 -1.60 -5.10 -6.91
N HIS A 458 -1.39 -4.32 -5.84
CA HIS A 458 -0.76 -3.01 -5.94
C HIS A 458 0.71 -3.13 -6.40
N ASN A 459 1.25 -2.09 -7.03
CA ASN A 459 2.66 -2.01 -7.42
C ASN A 459 3.62 -2.34 -6.27
N ASP A 460 3.33 -1.82 -5.07
CA ASP A 460 4.18 -2.01 -3.90
C ASP A 460 4.32 -3.48 -3.48
N HIS A 461 3.33 -4.31 -3.82
CA HIS A 461 3.31 -5.73 -3.50
C HIS A 461 4.02 -6.59 -4.55
N VAL A 462 3.86 -6.27 -5.85
CA VAL A 462 4.48 -7.06 -6.93
C VAL A 462 5.95 -6.69 -7.19
N ALA A 463 6.42 -5.55 -6.70
CA ALA A 463 7.78 -5.04 -6.93
C ALA A 463 8.87 -5.95 -6.37
N HIS A 464 10.11 -5.82 -6.86
CA HIS A 464 11.31 -6.44 -6.26
C HIS A 464 11.79 -5.70 -4.99
N SER A 465 10.90 -4.96 -4.34
CA SER A 465 11.18 -4.22 -3.11
C SER A 465 11.38 -5.15 -1.91
N PRO A 466 12.30 -4.87 -0.98
CA PRO A 466 12.54 -5.71 0.20
C PRO A 466 11.30 -6.00 1.06
N SER A 467 10.31 -5.10 1.08
CA SER A 467 9.09 -5.22 1.89
C SER A 467 7.88 -5.79 1.13
N SER A 468 8.06 -6.25 -0.12
CA SER A 468 7.00 -6.78 -0.97
C SER A 468 6.98 -8.29 -1.03
N PHE A 469 5.85 -8.89 -1.45
CA PHE A 469 5.81 -10.31 -1.76
C PHE A 469 6.61 -10.65 -3.05
N GLY A 470 6.82 -9.66 -3.92
CA GLY A 470 7.60 -9.85 -5.15
C GLY A 470 9.04 -10.24 -4.89
N LYS A 471 9.66 -9.74 -3.79
CA LYS A 471 11.04 -10.08 -3.45
C LYS A 471 11.25 -11.58 -3.15
N PRO A 472 10.54 -12.22 -2.20
CA PRO A 472 10.68 -13.65 -1.95
C PRO A 472 10.22 -14.54 -3.12
N LEU A 473 9.38 -14.03 -4.03
CA LEU A 473 9.06 -14.74 -5.26
C LEU A 473 10.24 -14.66 -6.25
N ALA A 474 10.82 -13.49 -6.46
CA ALA A 474 12.00 -13.32 -7.29
C ALA A 474 13.20 -14.14 -6.78
N ASP A 475 13.43 -14.18 -5.47
CA ASP A 475 14.48 -14.98 -4.86
C ASP A 475 14.31 -16.49 -5.11
N GLN A 476 13.07 -16.96 -5.18
CA GLN A 476 12.78 -18.39 -5.39
C GLN A 476 12.72 -18.78 -6.87
N PHE A 477 12.12 -17.94 -7.72
CA PHE A 477 11.84 -18.28 -9.12
C PHE A 477 12.84 -17.67 -10.10
N GLY A 478 13.67 -16.70 -9.66
CA GLY A 478 14.61 -15.99 -10.54
C GLY A 478 13.89 -15.38 -11.74
N ASP A 479 14.37 -15.67 -12.96
CA ASP A 479 13.77 -15.22 -14.22
C ASP A 479 12.35 -15.78 -14.47
N GLY A 480 11.90 -16.74 -13.67
CA GLY A 480 10.53 -17.27 -13.70
C GLY A 480 9.50 -16.36 -13.02
N TYR A 481 9.93 -15.35 -12.23
CA TYR A 481 9.07 -14.31 -11.72
C TYR A 481 9.24 -13.03 -12.54
N VAL A 482 8.17 -12.59 -13.21
CA VAL A 482 8.16 -11.35 -13.99
C VAL A 482 7.11 -10.42 -13.42
N ASN A 483 7.44 -9.17 -13.16
CA ASN A 483 6.49 -8.19 -12.70
C ASN A 483 6.28 -7.02 -13.66
N VAL A 484 5.04 -6.53 -13.69
CA VAL A 484 4.59 -5.43 -14.52
C VAL A 484 4.06 -4.33 -13.59
N GLY A 485 4.78 -3.23 -13.46
CA GLY A 485 4.28 -2.03 -12.82
C GLY A 485 3.34 -1.25 -13.73
N PHE A 486 2.40 -0.52 -13.14
CA PHE A 486 1.50 0.39 -13.85
C PHE A 486 1.64 1.79 -13.32
N SER A 487 1.68 2.78 -14.21
CA SER A 487 1.75 4.18 -13.87
C SER A 487 0.88 5.02 -14.81
N PHE A 488 0.58 6.26 -14.43
CA PHE A 488 -0.29 7.12 -15.22
C PHE A 488 0.08 8.61 -15.09
N GLY A 489 -0.24 9.37 -16.13
CA GLY A 489 -0.07 10.81 -16.18
C GLY A 489 -1.08 11.53 -15.30
N GLU A 490 -2.21 11.87 -15.84
CA GLU A 490 -3.26 12.64 -15.17
C GLU A 490 -4.65 12.02 -15.36
N GLY A 491 -5.68 12.59 -14.74
CA GLY A 491 -7.07 12.12 -14.88
C GLY A 491 -7.74 11.92 -13.53
N ASN A 492 -8.47 10.81 -13.39
CA ASN A 492 -9.21 10.50 -12.17
C ASN A 492 -9.00 9.05 -11.75
N TYR A 493 -9.21 8.79 -10.46
CA TYR A 493 -9.21 7.44 -9.87
C TYR A 493 -10.23 7.36 -8.74
N SER A 494 -10.78 6.18 -8.47
CA SER A 494 -11.63 5.91 -7.30
C SER A 494 -10.77 5.67 -6.06
N ALA A 495 -11.16 6.23 -4.92
CA ALA A 495 -10.52 6.03 -3.63
C ALA A 495 -11.46 6.38 -2.47
N VAL A 496 -11.00 6.22 -1.24
CA VAL A 496 -11.61 6.77 -0.03
C VAL A 496 -10.69 7.85 0.58
N LEU A 497 -11.22 8.78 1.37
CA LEU A 497 -10.39 9.71 2.14
C LEU A 497 -9.84 9.10 3.43
N GLY A 498 -10.50 8.06 3.94
CA GLY A 498 -10.11 7.38 5.17
C GLY A 498 -11.07 6.25 5.54
N PRO A 499 -10.83 5.59 6.68
CA PRO A 499 -11.74 4.57 7.19
C PRO A 499 -13.16 5.11 7.36
N GLY A 500 -14.16 4.35 6.96
CA GLY A 500 -15.58 4.78 7.04
C GLY A 500 -16.06 5.69 5.91
N GLU A 501 -15.16 6.41 5.21
CA GLU A 501 -15.53 7.33 4.15
C GLU A 501 -16.05 6.62 2.87
N PRO A 502 -16.97 7.26 2.11
CA PRO A 502 -17.47 6.69 0.88
C PRO A 502 -16.40 6.63 -0.21
N VAL A 503 -16.54 5.64 -1.10
CA VAL A 503 -15.73 5.60 -2.33
C VAL A 503 -16.18 6.72 -3.26
N SER A 504 -15.22 7.52 -3.72
CA SER A 504 -15.46 8.67 -4.61
C SER A 504 -14.38 8.78 -5.67
N SER A 505 -14.66 9.53 -6.74
CA SER A 505 -13.68 9.85 -7.77
C SER A 505 -12.85 11.06 -7.35
N TYR A 506 -11.54 10.91 -7.38
CA TYR A 506 -10.58 11.97 -7.06
C TYR A 506 -9.71 12.32 -8.26
N PRO A 507 -9.35 13.60 -8.42
CA PRO A 507 -8.47 14.02 -9.50
C PRO A 507 -7.01 13.63 -9.21
N SER A 508 -6.30 13.23 -10.26
CA SER A 508 -4.84 13.22 -10.28
C SER A 508 -4.40 14.31 -11.26
N PRO A 509 -3.83 15.41 -10.76
CA PRO A 509 -3.42 16.51 -11.63
C PRO A 509 -2.24 16.11 -12.52
N HIS A 510 -1.90 16.99 -13.45
CA HIS A 510 -0.73 16.86 -14.31
C HIS A 510 0.50 16.35 -13.54
N PRO A 511 1.30 15.44 -14.12
CA PRO A 511 2.46 14.87 -13.45
C PRO A 511 3.41 15.95 -12.94
N LYS A 512 3.92 15.74 -11.74
CA LYS A 512 4.85 16.66 -11.11
C LYS A 512 6.20 16.67 -11.85
N GLU A 513 6.76 17.84 -12.09
CA GLU A 513 8.14 17.96 -12.60
C GLU A 513 9.12 17.16 -11.73
N GLY A 514 10.05 16.47 -12.37
CA GLY A 514 11.00 15.56 -11.71
C GLY A 514 10.49 14.16 -11.44
N SER A 515 9.19 13.88 -11.68
CA SER A 515 8.65 12.52 -11.58
C SER A 515 8.88 11.71 -12.86
N VAL A 516 8.79 10.39 -12.70
CA VAL A 516 8.87 9.45 -13.83
C VAL A 516 7.72 9.70 -14.80
N GLU A 517 6.52 9.93 -14.29
CA GLU A 517 5.34 10.21 -15.09
C GLU A 517 5.46 11.52 -15.88
N TYR A 518 6.12 12.52 -15.34
CA TYR A 518 6.39 13.77 -16.07
C TYR A 518 7.23 13.50 -17.33
N VAL A 519 8.27 12.68 -17.20
CA VAL A 519 9.10 12.29 -18.34
C VAL A 519 8.33 11.41 -19.30
N PHE A 520 7.54 10.45 -18.81
CA PHE A 520 6.71 9.57 -19.63
C PHE A 520 5.66 10.35 -20.42
N HIS A 521 5.04 11.36 -19.80
CA HIS A 521 4.11 12.27 -20.48
C HIS A 521 4.76 12.98 -21.69
N THR A 522 6.05 13.35 -21.60
CA THR A 522 6.76 14.00 -22.73
C THR A 522 7.02 13.08 -23.92
N VAL A 523 6.80 11.76 -23.75
CA VAL A 523 6.89 10.79 -24.86
C VAL A 523 5.78 11.01 -25.88
N ASP A 524 4.62 11.58 -25.47
CA ASP A 524 3.47 11.89 -26.31
C ASP A 524 2.86 10.63 -26.96
N ILE A 525 2.80 9.53 -26.20
CA ILE A 525 2.15 8.28 -26.59
C ILE A 525 1.12 7.93 -25.50
N PRO A 526 -0.17 7.76 -25.85
CA PRO A 526 -1.25 7.60 -24.87
C PRO A 526 -1.11 6.36 -23.96
N ILE A 527 -0.70 5.23 -24.53
CA ILE A 527 -0.51 3.98 -23.80
C ILE A 527 0.75 3.29 -24.33
N PHE A 528 1.67 2.95 -23.45
CA PHE A 528 2.85 2.19 -23.84
C PHE A 528 3.37 1.30 -22.72
N ALA A 529 4.15 0.29 -23.09
CA ALA A 529 4.97 -0.48 -22.19
C ALA A 529 6.45 -0.21 -22.43
N ILE A 530 7.26 -0.28 -21.38
CA ILE A 530 8.72 -0.24 -21.46
C ILE A 530 9.31 -1.44 -20.72
N HIS A 531 10.23 -2.16 -21.39
CA HIS A 531 11.02 -3.23 -20.78
C HIS A 531 12.22 -2.64 -20.05
N LEU A 532 12.28 -2.82 -18.75
CA LEU A 532 13.21 -2.11 -17.88
C LEU A 532 14.59 -2.75 -17.78
N ASP A 533 14.72 -4.05 -17.99
CA ASP A 533 16.05 -4.69 -18.04
C ASP A 533 16.93 -4.15 -19.19
N GLY A 534 16.32 -3.86 -20.32
CA GLY A 534 17.01 -3.27 -21.47
C GLY A 534 17.54 -1.86 -21.23
N VAL A 535 17.05 -1.15 -20.22
CA VAL A 535 17.41 0.25 -19.94
C VAL A 535 18.57 0.37 -18.97
N LYS A 536 18.81 -0.62 -18.10
CA LYS A 536 19.78 -0.58 -17.01
C LYS A 536 21.21 -0.24 -17.45
N ASN A 537 21.61 -0.69 -18.63
CA ASN A 537 22.95 -0.52 -19.17
C ASN A 537 23.07 0.56 -20.26
N ASN A 538 21.97 1.26 -20.55
CA ASN A 538 21.96 2.33 -21.56
C ASN A 538 22.10 3.71 -20.89
N PRO A 539 23.09 4.55 -21.29
CA PRO A 539 23.29 5.86 -20.67
C PRO A 539 22.05 6.78 -20.71
N ASN A 540 21.18 6.60 -21.71
CA ASN A 540 19.94 7.40 -21.82
C ASN A 540 18.75 6.80 -21.05
N GLY A 541 18.84 5.54 -20.63
CA GLY A 541 17.80 4.85 -19.83
C GLY A 541 18.17 4.71 -18.36
N SER A 542 19.46 4.75 -18.03
CA SER A 542 19.99 4.41 -16.69
C SER A 542 19.43 5.28 -15.54
N TRP A 543 18.87 6.45 -15.84
CA TRP A 543 18.20 7.29 -14.84
C TRP A 543 17.00 6.63 -14.18
N LEU A 544 16.39 5.60 -14.80
CA LEU A 544 15.32 4.80 -14.22
C LEU A 544 15.80 3.86 -13.10
N LYS A 545 17.13 3.70 -12.94
CA LYS A 545 17.73 2.98 -11.79
C LYS A 545 17.85 3.88 -10.57
N ASP A 546 17.91 5.20 -10.78
CA ASP A 546 17.98 6.14 -9.68
C ASP A 546 16.58 6.28 -9.06
N PRO A 547 16.47 6.38 -7.73
CA PRO A 547 15.22 6.72 -7.09
C PRO A 547 14.65 8.04 -7.64
N LYS A 548 13.45 8.00 -8.20
CA LYS A 548 12.72 9.16 -8.72
C LYS A 548 11.28 9.12 -8.20
N PRO A 549 10.63 10.28 -8.04
CA PRO A 549 9.23 10.32 -7.68
C PRO A 549 8.37 9.53 -8.68
N LEU A 550 7.64 8.55 -8.18
CA LEU A 550 6.66 7.74 -8.90
C LEU A 550 5.35 7.75 -8.11
N LYS A 551 4.19 7.85 -8.78
CA LYS A 551 2.89 7.81 -8.12
C LYS A 551 2.63 6.45 -7.47
N SER A 552 2.25 6.46 -6.20
CA SER A 552 1.80 5.29 -5.43
C SER A 552 0.69 5.73 -4.49
N ILE A 553 -0.57 5.44 -4.84
CA ILE A 553 -1.76 5.98 -4.17
C ILE A 553 -2.42 4.91 -3.30
N GLY A 554 -2.56 3.68 -3.79
CA GLY A 554 -3.29 2.62 -3.11
C GLY A 554 -4.80 2.87 -3.07
N SER A 555 -5.42 2.62 -1.92
CA SER A 555 -6.86 2.73 -1.71
C SER A 555 -7.32 4.07 -1.12
N VAL A 556 -6.38 4.87 -0.59
CA VAL A 556 -6.67 6.17 0.06
C VAL A 556 -6.17 7.31 -0.82
N ALA A 557 -7.04 8.24 -1.12
CA ALA A 557 -6.72 9.42 -1.92
C ALA A 557 -5.76 10.36 -1.16
N ARG A 558 -4.75 10.89 -1.86
CA ARG A 558 -3.69 11.72 -1.28
C ARG A 558 -3.27 12.85 -2.22
N ASP A 559 -2.96 14.01 -1.64
CA ASP A 559 -2.47 15.18 -2.38
C ASP A 559 -0.98 15.10 -2.75
N ALA A 560 -0.22 14.24 -2.07
CA ALA A 560 1.21 14.02 -2.35
C ALA A 560 1.49 12.52 -2.56
N PRO A 561 1.03 11.95 -3.70
CA PRO A 561 1.02 10.50 -3.88
C PRO A 561 2.36 9.94 -4.42
N TYR A 562 3.45 10.66 -4.30
CA TYR A 562 4.73 10.29 -4.88
C TYR A 562 5.65 9.62 -3.86
N ARG A 563 6.31 8.53 -4.31
CA ARG A 563 7.40 7.86 -3.60
C ARG A 563 8.61 7.79 -4.53
N ASN A 564 9.82 7.96 -3.98
CA ASN A 564 11.03 7.75 -4.79
C ASN A 564 11.29 6.25 -4.96
N ILE A 565 11.23 5.81 -6.18
CA ILE A 565 11.34 4.40 -6.54
C ILE A 565 12.39 4.27 -7.65
N PRO A 566 13.38 3.37 -7.49
CA PRO A 566 14.28 2.99 -8.57
C PRO A 566 13.54 2.05 -9.52
N VAL A 567 12.80 2.64 -10.47
CA VAL A 567 11.79 1.92 -11.28
C VAL A 567 12.37 0.70 -11.98
N ALA A 568 13.59 0.81 -12.55
CA ALA A 568 14.22 -0.30 -13.24
C ALA A 568 14.82 -1.37 -12.31
N GLU A 569 14.91 -1.12 -11.00
CA GLU A 569 15.30 -2.14 -10.01
C GLU A 569 14.08 -2.83 -9.42
N TYR A 570 12.93 -2.15 -9.41
CA TYR A 570 11.71 -2.66 -8.79
C TYR A 570 10.78 -3.38 -9.76
N PHE A 571 10.87 -3.07 -11.07
CA PHE A 571 9.99 -3.67 -12.08
C PHE A 571 10.77 -4.17 -13.29
N ASP A 572 10.24 -5.22 -13.94
CA ASP A 572 10.77 -5.74 -15.20
C ASP A 572 10.13 -5.02 -16.38
N ILE A 573 8.86 -4.67 -16.25
CA ILE A 573 8.06 -3.94 -17.25
C ILE A 573 7.29 -2.85 -16.55
N MET A 574 7.17 -1.66 -17.20
CA MET A 574 6.24 -0.62 -16.77
C MET A 574 5.25 -0.34 -17.89
N ILE A 575 3.96 -0.36 -17.58
CA ILE A 575 2.88 0.10 -18.48
C ILE A 575 2.42 1.48 -18.01
N TYR A 576 2.41 2.44 -18.94
CA TYR A 576 2.02 3.83 -18.69
C TYR A 576 0.76 4.19 -19.47
N PHE A 577 -0.11 4.93 -18.79
CA PHE A 577 -1.30 5.57 -19.37
C PHE A 577 -1.21 7.07 -19.20
N ASP A 578 -1.34 7.82 -20.29
CA ASP A 578 -1.26 9.29 -20.21
C ASP A 578 -2.50 9.87 -19.51
N GLN A 579 -3.67 9.34 -19.80
CA GLN A 579 -4.96 9.76 -19.24
C GLN A 579 -5.68 8.58 -18.61
N THR A 580 -6.30 8.81 -17.44
CA THR A 580 -7.06 7.78 -16.72
C THR A 580 -8.41 8.28 -16.24
N THR A 581 -9.30 7.33 -15.99
CA THR A 581 -10.63 7.54 -15.41
C THR A 581 -10.81 6.67 -14.15
N ALA A 582 -11.71 7.10 -13.28
CA ALA A 582 -12.06 6.34 -12.08
C ALA A 582 -12.76 5.03 -12.44
N SER A 583 -12.46 3.94 -11.73
CA SER A 583 -13.20 2.68 -11.83
C SER A 583 -14.66 2.87 -11.40
N HIS A 584 -15.56 2.07 -11.95
CA HIS A 584 -16.98 2.10 -11.62
C HIS A 584 -17.28 1.25 -10.38
N SER A 585 -17.03 1.84 -9.20
CA SER A 585 -17.24 1.15 -7.93
C SER A 585 -18.73 1.00 -7.61
N PHE A 586 -19.13 -0.19 -7.11
CA PHE A 586 -20.45 -0.42 -6.49
C PHE A 586 -20.54 0.11 -5.05
N GLY A 587 -19.49 0.76 -4.56
CA GLY A 587 -19.38 1.24 -3.18
C GLY A 587 -18.77 0.21 -2.23
N LYS A 588 -18.76 0.54 -0.93
CA LYS A 588 -18.31 -0.41 0.09
C LYS A 588 -19.26 -1.61 0.14
N PRO A 589 -18.73 -2.83 0.22
CA PRO A 589 -19.56 -3.98 0.54
C PRO A 589 -20.29 -3.74 1.86
N GLY A 590 -21.58 -4.05 1.90
CA GLY A 590 -22.34 -3.97 3.14
C GLY A 590 -21.68 -4.85 4.21
N THR A 591 -21.49 -4.32 5.42
CA THR A 591 -21.19 -5.17 6.58
C THR A 591 -22.31 -6.19 6.67
N ARG A 592 -21.99 -7.48 6.59
CA ARG A 592 -22.96 -8.52 6.93
C ARG A 592 -23.35 -8.30 8.39
N ASN A 593 -24.62 -7.91 8.63
CA ASN A 593 -25.23 -7.93 9.95
C ASN A 593 -25.33 -9.37 10.46
#